data_0ac123d959d1df731ccf2ca7e4eef3b5
#
_entry.id   0ac123d959d1df731ccf2ca7e4eef3b5
#
_cell.length_a   1.000
_cell.length_b   1.000
_cell.length_c   1.000
_cell.angle_alpha   90.00
_cell.angle_beta   90.00
_cell.angle_gamma   90.00
#
_symmetry.space_group_name_H-M   'P 1'
#
loop_
_entity.id
_entity.type
_entity.pdbx_description
1 polymer ?
#
loop_
_entity_poly.entity_id
_entity_poly.type
_entity_poly.pdbx_seq_one_letter_code
_entity_poly.pdbx_strand_id
1 'polypeptide(L)'
;MSKKEDIINTALELFNQIGYNATGVDKIIAESNVAKMTFYKYFPSKESLIMECLHHRNINIQNSIYEKLSLHPDVSPIDKIHLIFNWYIDWVNSENFNGCLFKKAFIEVSKQYTSIREPFQEYTNWLINLLNSLLVELDIKDPTPLTHIIISIIDGIIIDGTIDKDLIDPSK
;
A
#
# COMPACT_ATOMS: atom_id res chain seq x y z
N MET A 1 -6.11 15.96 -15.09
CA MET A 1 -5.14 14.87 -14.87
C MET A 1 -4.36 14.62 -16.16
N SER A 2 -3.13 14.17 -16.09
CA SER A 2 -2.37 13.79 -17.28
C SER A 2 -2.80 12.40 -17.76
N LYS A 3 -2.59 12.08 -19.05
CA LYS A 3 -2.89 10.74 -19.58
C LYS A 3 -2.14 9.62 -18.85
N LYS A 4 -0.96 9.93 -18.30
CA LYS A 4 -0.21 8.99 -17.47
C LYS A 4 -0.94 8.71 -16.16
N GLU A 5 -1.44 9.73 -15.48
CA GLU A 5 -2.22 9.61 -14.25
C GLU A 5 -3.55 8.88 -14.48
N ASP A 6 -4.24 9.15 -15.60
CA ASP A 6 -5.48 8.45 -15.95
C ASP A 6 -5.22 6.93 -16.05
N ILE A 7 -4.10 6.51 -16.70
CA ILE A 7 -3.72 5.10 -16.81
C ILE A 7 -3.39 4.51 -15.43
N ILE A 8 -2.60 5.21 -14.60
CA ILE A 8 -2.20 4.73 -13.26
C ILE A 8 -3.43 4.54 -12.37
N ASN A 9 -4.32 5.52 -12.31
CA ASN A 9 -5.50 5.46 -11.46
C ASN A 9 -6.44 4.32 -11.89
N THR A 10 -6.71 4.20 -13.21
CA THR A 10 -7.50 3.09 -13.76
C THR A 10 -6.87 1.73 -13.44
N ALA A 11 -5.54 1.61 -13.61
CA ALA A 11 -4.84 0.37 -13.31
C ALA A 11 -4.88 0.03 -11.82
N LEU A 12 -4.71 1.01 -10.92
CA LEU A 12 -4.81 0.82 -9.48
C LEU A 12 -6.20 0.31 -9.06
N GLU A 13 -7.26 0.89 -9.62
CA GLU A 13 -8.64 0.44 -9.38
C GLU A 13 -8.85 -1.01 -9.83
N LEU A 14 -8.44 -1.34 -11.05
CA LEU A 14 -8.56 -2.69 -11.60
C LEU A 14 -7.74 -3.71 -10.82
N PHE A 15 -6.47 -3.39 -10.49
CA PHE A 15 -5.63 -4.27 -9.67
C PHE A 15 -6.22 -4.48 -8.28
N ASN A 16 -6.83 -3.45 -7.70
CA ASN A 16 -7.51 -3.56 -6.42
C ASN A 16 -8.73 -4.47 -6.50
N GLN A 17 -9.59 -4.30 -7.51
CA GLN A 17 -10.86 -5.02 -7.64
C GLN A 17 -10.69 -6.47 -8.06
N ILE A 18 -9.90 -6.74 -9.10
CA ILE A 18 -9.84 -8.08 -9.74
C ILE A 18 -8.44 -8.70 -9.74
N GLY A 19 -7.45 -8.02 -9.14
CA GLY A 19 -6.06 -8.52 -9.04
C GLY A 19 -5.22 -8.28 -10.30
N TYR A 20 -3.94 -8.58 -10.18
CA TYR A 20 -2.96 -8.32 -11.23
C TYR A 20 -3.06 -9.29 -12.40
N ASN A 21 -3.28 -10.58 -12.12
CA ASN A 21 -3.34 -11.60 -13.17
C ASN A 21 -4.55 -11.41 -14.08
N ALA A 22 -5.72 -11.11 -13.48
CA ALA A 22 -6.98 -10.95 -14.22
C ALA A 22 -7.05 -9.62 -14.98
N THR A 23 -6.22 -8.63 -14.64
CA THR A 23 -6.20 -7.32 -15.29
C THR A 23 -5.32 -7.34 -16.52
N GLY A 24 -5.91 -7.39 -17.71
CA GLY A 24 -5.21 -7.29 -19.00
C GLY A 24 -4.90 -5.84 -19.39
N VAL A 25 -3.81 -5.63 -20.14
CA VAL A 25 -3.42 -4.29 -20.67
C VAL A 25 -4.52 -3.68 -21.54
N ASP A 26 -5.16 -4.47 -22.39
CA ASP A 26 -6.22 -3.97 -23.28
C ASP A 26 -7.44 -3.49 -22.48
N LYS A 27 -7.75 -4.10 -21.33
CA LYS A 27 -8.79 -3.63 -20.40
C LYS A 27 -8.42 -2.27 -19.79
N ILE A 28 -7.17 -2.12 -19.33
CA ILE A 28 -6.69 -0.83 -18.78
C ILE A 28 -6.76 0.27 -19.85
N ILE A 29 -6.34 -0.01 -21.08
CA ILE A 29 -6.40 0.93 -22.20
C ILE A 29 -7.86 1.37 -22.46
N ALA A 30 -8.78 0.42 -22.51
CA ALA A 30 -10.18 0.69 -22.75
C ALA A 30 -10.80 1.55 -21.64
N GLU A 31 -10.58 1.20 -20.38
CA GLU A 31 -11.18 1.89 -19.23
C GLU A 31 -10.52 3.24 -18.92
N SER A 32 -9.22 3.40 -19.18
CA SER A 32 -8.54 4.70 -19.04
C SER A 32 -8.81 5.67 -20.21
N ASN A 33 -9.56 5.23 -21.21
CA ASN A 33 -9.91 6.02 -22.39
C ASN A 33 -8.71 6.67 -23.09
N VAL A 34 -7.61 5.92 -23.22
CA VAL A 34 -6.38 6.35 -23.91
C VAL A 34 -6.16 5.54 -25.18
N ALA A 35 -5.49 6.13 -26.16
CA ALA A 35 -5.08 5.38 -27.33
C ALA A 35 -3.98 4.36 -26.97
N LYS A 36 -4.00 3.17 -27.62
CA LYS A 36 -3.01 2.11 -27.39
C LYS A 36 -1.56 2.59 -27.52
N MET A 37 -1.28 3.44 -28.51
CA MET A 37 0.05 4.06 -28.68
C MET A 37 0.42 4.97 -27.51
N THR A 38 -0.55 5.69 -26.93
CA THR A 38 -0.34 6.55 -25.76
C THR A 38 0.02 5.71 -24.54
N PHE A 39 -0.66 4.59 -24.32
CA PHE A 39 -0.34 3.66 -23.26
C PHE A 39 1.13 3.19 -23.37
N TYR A 40 1.52 2.61 -24.50
CA TYR A 40 2.86 2.07 -24.68
C TYR A 40 3.97 3.11 -24.71
N LYS A 41 3.64 4.38 -24.98
CA LYS A 41 4.56 5.52 -24.81
C LYS A 41 4.96 5.72 -23.35
N TYR A 42 4.01 5.55 -22.41
CA TYR A 42 4.27 5.71 -20.97
C TYR A 42 4.73 4.43 -20.29
N PHE A 43 4.15 3.31 -20.70
CA PHE A 43 4.36 2.00 -20.09
C PHE A 43 4.66 0.95 -21.16
N PRO A 44 5.96 0.67 -21.40
CA PRO A 44 6.38 -0.30 -22.41
C PRO A 44 5.88 -1.72 -22.14
N SER A 45 5.55 -2.05 -20.89
CA SER A 45 5.07 -3.36 -20.46
C SER A 45 4.07 -3.24 -19.30
N LYS A 46 3.32 -4.32 -19.04
CA LYS A 46 2.48 -4.44 -17.86
C LYS A 46 3.32 -4.36 -16.57
N GLU A 47 4.52 -4.93 -16.60
CA GLU A 47 5.47 -4.87 -15.48
C GLU A 47 5.82 -3.43 -15.13
N SER A 48 6.20 -2.59 -16.12
CA SER A 48 6.52 -1.18 -15.89
C SER A 48 5.35 -0.39 -15.34
N LEU A 49 4.12 -0.69 -15.76
CA LEU A 49 2.91 -0.10 -15.19
C LEU A 49 2.69 -0.53 -13.73
N ILE A 50 2.84 -1.82 -13.43
CA ILE A 50 2.68 -2.33 -12.06
C ILE A 50 3.69 -1.65 -11.12
N MET A 51 4.94 -1.54 -11.54
CA MET A 51 5.98 -0.83 -10.78
C MET A 51 5.56 0.60 -10.45
N GLU A 52 5.15 1.36 -11.46
CA GLU A 52 4.72 2.75 -11.27
C GLU A 52 3.46 2.85 -10.38
N CYS A 53 2.51 1.93 -10.54
CA CYS A 53 1.33 1.86 -9.67
C CYS A 53 1.70 1.61 -8.20
N LEU A 54 2.66 0.72 -7.93
CA LEU A 54 3.12 0.43 -6.57
C LEU A 54 3.90 1.61 -5.98
N HIS A 55 4.77 2.29 -6.75
CA HIS A 55 5.42 3.52 -6.31
C HIS A 55 4.40 4.62 -5.98
N HIS A 56 3.43 4.84 -6.87
CA HIS A 56 2.35 5.80 -6.63
C HIS A 56 1.55 5.46 -5.36
N ARG A 57 1.23 4.18 -5.16
CA ARG A 57 0.55 3.71 -3.95
C ARG A 57 1.39 3.93 -2.69
N ASN A 58 2.71 3.68 -2.76
CA ASN A 58 3.64 3.91 -1.66
C ASN A 58 3.63 5.39 -1.23
N ILE A 59 3.78 6.30 -2.17
CA ILE A 59 3.75 7.75 -1.92
C ILE A 59 2.42 8.16 -1.27
N ASN A 60 1.29 7.65 -1.77
CA ASN A 60 -0.02 8.00 -1.23
C ASN A 60 -0.21 7.50 0.21
N ILE A 61 0.25 6.29 0.54
CA ILE A 61 0.21 5.77 1.92
C ILE A 61 1.09 6.63 2.83
N GLN A 62 2.32 6.92 2.43
CA GLN A 62 3.25 7.73 3.20
C GLN A 62 2.67 9.11 3.49
N ASN A 63 2.18 9.80 2.45
CA ASN A 63 1.59 11.13 2.60
C ASN A 63 0.38 11.11 3.54
N SER A 64 -0.51 10.14 3.41
CA SER A 64 -1.71 10.04 4.25
C SER A 64 -1.37 9.75 5.72
N ILE A 65 -0.37 8.90 6.00
CA ILE A 65 0.10 8.65 7.36
C ILE A 65 0.80 9.90 7.93
N TYR A 66 1.68 10.55 7.17
CA TYR A 66 2.33 11.77 7.61
C TYR A 66 1.34 12.92 7.84
N GLU A 67 0.32 13.05 6.99
CA GLU A 67 -0.77 14.02 7.20
C GLU A 67 -1.47 13.74 8.53
N LYS A 68 -1.87 12.50 8.81
CA LYS A 68 -2.50 12.11 10.08
C LYS A 68 -1.61 12.43 11.29
N LEU A 69 -0.31 12.16 11.19
CA LEU A 69 0.65 12.48 12.25
C LEU A 69 0.85 13.99 12.42
N SER A 70 0.87 14.76 11.33
CA SER A 70 1.06 16.22 11.37
C SER A 70 -0.11 16.97 12.01
N LEU A 71 -1.31 16.40 12.00
CA LEU A 71 -2.47 16.95 12.70
C LEU A 71 -2.37 16.81 14.23
N HIS A 72 -1.42 16.00 14.72
CA HIS A 72 -1.20 15.73 16.15
C HIS A 72 0.29 15.87 16.49
N PRO A 73 0.88 17.08 16.37
CA PRO A 73 2.33 17.27 16.50
C PRO A 73 2.86 17.00 17.92
N ASP A 74 2.04 17.30 18.95
CA ASP A 74 2.44 17.29 20.36
C ASP A 74 2.12 15.99 21.10
N VAL A 75 1.62 14.95 20.40
CA VAL A 75 1.32 13.66 21.03
C VAL A 75 2.60 12.85 21.26
N SER A 76 2.56 11.97 22.25
CA SER A 76 3.69 11.08 22.57
C SER A 76 4.02 10.12 21.43
N PRO A 77 5.25 9.56 21.39
CA PRO A 77 5.61 8.58 20.36
C PRO A 77 4.72 7.34 20.37
N ILE A 78 4.22 6.91 21.54
CA ILE A 78 3.28 5.79 21.65
C ILE A 78 1.92 6.14 21.01
N ASP A 79 1.45 7.37 21.21
CA ASP A 79 0.21 7.83 20.58
C ASP A 79 0.35 7.96 19.06
N LYS A 80 1.54 8.35 18.56
CA LYS A 80 1.84 8.32 17.11
C LYS A 80 1.76 6.90 16.55
N ILE A 81 2.26 5.90 17.27
CA ILE A 81 2.12 4.49 16.90
C ILE A 81 0.63 4.09 16.85
N HIS A 82 -0.17 4.49 17.84
CA HIS A 82 -1.61 4.27 17.83
C HIS A 82 -2.31 4.95 16.63
N LEU A 83 -1.89 6.17 16.26
CA LEU A 83 -2.41 6.86 15.08
C LEU A 83 -2.10 6.10 13.78
N ILE A 84 -0.92 5.48 13.69
CA ILE A 84 -0.55 4.61 12.55
C ILE A 84 -1.45 3.38 12.52
N PHE A 85 -1.64 2.68 13.65
CA PHE A 85 -2.57 1.54 13.72
C PHE A 85 -3.99 1.94 13.31
N ASN A 86 -4.51 3.03 13.85
CA ASN A 86 -5.84 3.53 13.51
C ASN A 86 -5.95 3.87 12.02
N TRP A 87 -4.88 4.36 11.38
CA TRP A 87 -4.88 4.60 9.95
C TRP A 87 -5.10 3.30 9.16
N TYR A 88 -4.43 2.20 9.56
CA TYR A 88 -4.62 0.90 8.91
C TYR A 88 -6.01 0.31 9.16
N ILE A 89 -6.54 0.45 10.38
CA ILE A 89 -7.90 0.03 10.72
C ILE A 89 -8.94 0.82 9.91
N ASP A 90 -8.81 2.15 9.84
CA ASP A 90 -9.68 3.02 9.03
C ASP A 90 -9.65 2.62 7.55
N TRP A 91 -8.44 2.34 7.03
CA TRP A 91 -8.28 1.89 5.65
C TRP A 91 -8.94 0.54 5.40
N VAL A 92 -8.75 -0.44 6.28
CA VAL A 92 -9.40 -1.77 6.15
C VAL A 92 -10.92 -1.65 6.21
N ASN A 93 -11.45 -0.75 7.03
CA ASN A 93 -12.89 -0.50 7.13
C ASN A 93 -13.47 0.33 5.97
N SER A 94 -12.64 0.90 5.10
CA SER A 94 -13.11 1.67 3.96
C SER A 94 -13.88 0.81 2.95
N GLU A 95 -14.83 1.43 2.22
CA GLU A 95 -15.68 0.73 1.25
C GLU A 95 -14.89 0.05 0.13
N ASN A 96 -13.80 0.69 -0.32
CA ASN A 96 -12.99 0.23 -1.44
C ASN A 96 -11.81 -0.66 -1.00
N PHE A 97 -11.79 -1.12 0.25
CA PHE A 97 -10.73 -2.01 0.72
C PHE A 97 -10.90 -3.41 0.13
N ASN A 98 -9.87 -3.88 -0.56
CA ASN A 98 -9.76 -5.21 -1.13
C ASN A 98 -8.38 -5.85 -0.86
N GLY A 99 -7.77 -5.53 0.29
CA GLY A 99 -6.46 -6.02 0.67
C GLY A 99 -5.28 -5.17 0.18
N CYS A 100 -4.08 -5.58 0.57
CA CYS A 100 -2.85 -4.84 0.28
C CYS A 100 -2.35 -5.11 -1.14
N LEU A 101 -2.29 -4.07 -1.98
CA LEU A 101 -1.81 -4.16 -3.37
C LEU A 101 -0.36 -4.66 -3.47
N PHE A 102 0.51 -4.33 -2.53
CA PHE A 102 1.89 -4.83 -2.51
C PHE A 102 1.94 -6.34 -2.30
N LYS A 103 1.16 -6.87 -1.34
CA LYS A 103 1.09 -8.30 -1.06
C LYS A 103 0.43 -9.06 -2.20
N LYS A 104 -0.66 -8.52 -2.77
CA LYS A 104 -1.29 -9.08 -3.98
C LYS A 104 -0.28 -9.17 -5.13
N ALA A 105 0.45 -8.10 -5.43
CA ALA A 105 1.46 -8.10 -6.49
C ALA A 105 2.54 -9.15 -6.22
N PHE A 106 3.05 -9.21 -4.98
CA PHE A 106 4.07 -10.18 -4.62
C PHE A 106 3.59 -11.64 -4.80
N ILE A 107 2.39 -11.94 -4.34
CA ILE A 107 1.81 -13.30 -4.44
C ILE A 107 1.49 -13.65 -5.89
N GLU A 108 0.85 -12.75 -6.64
CA GLU A 108 0.32 -13.06 -7.96
C GLU A 108 1.37 -13.04 -9.07
N VAL A 109 2.30 -12.08 -9.05
CA VAL A 109 3.13 -11.80 -10.24
C VAL A 109 4.64 -11.68 -9.96
N SER A 110 5.12 -11.83 -8.72
CA SER A 110 6.55 -11.69 -8.42
C SER A 110 7.43 -12.79 -9.03
N LYS A 111 6.85 -13.94 -9.38
CA LYS A 111 7.58 -15.01 -10.10
C LYS A 111 7.77 -14.67 -11.57
N GLN A 112 6.85 -13.90 -12.16
CA GLN A 112 6.91 -13.46 -13.55
C GLN A 112 7.69 -12.15 -13.69
N TYR A 113 7.53 -11.22 -12.74
CA TYR A 113 8.10 -9.88 -12.74
C TYR A 113 8.92 -9.69 -11.47
N THR A 114 10.21 -10.01 -11.53
CA THR A 114 11.11 -9.98 -10.34
C THR A 114 11.36 -8.57 -9.81
N SER A 115 11.23 -7.54 -10.67
CA SER A 115 11.36 -6.12 -10.33
C SER A 115 10.34 -5.64 -9.30
N ILE A 116 9.18 -6.31 -9.18
CA ILE A 116 8.12 -5.97 -8.20
C ILE A 116 8.60 -6.07 -6.74
N ARG A 117 9.69 -6.76 -6.49
CA ARG A 117 10.31 -6.82 -5.14
C ARG A 117 10.79 -5.45 -4.67
N GLU A 118 11.24 -4.60 -5.58
CA GLU A 118 11.79 -3.27 -5.27
C GLU A 118 10.75 -2.37 -4.59
N PRO A 119 9.59 -2.04 -5.18
CA PRO A 119 8.59 -1.19 -4.52
C PRO A 119 7.99 -1.84 -3.26
N PHE A 120 7.94 -3.15 -3.18
CA PHE A 120 7.55 -3.85 -1.96
C PHE A 120 8.57 -3.62 -0.84
N GLN A 121 9.87 -3.73 -1.13
CA GLN A 121 10.95 -3.48 -0.17
C GLN A 121 11.00 -2.01 0.24
N GLU A 122 10.82 -1.07 -0.69
CA GLU A 122 10.76 0.37 -0.39
C GLU A 122 9.65 0.69 0.62
N TYR A 123 8.43 0.19 0.37
CA TYR A 123 7.31 0.36 1.30
C TYR A 123 7.60 -0.24 2.67
N THR A 124 8.12 -1.47 2.71
CA THR A 124 8.43 -2.16 3.97
C THR A 124 9.53 -1.45 4.74
N ASN A 125 10.62 -1.04 4.07
CA ASN A 125 11.72 -0.33 4.69
C ASN A 125 11.29 1.05 5.24
N TRP A 126 10.44 1.76 4.50
CA TRP A 126 9.88 3.02 4.98
C TRP A 126 9.10 2.83 6.29
N LEU A 127 8.21 1.83 6.36
CA LEU A 127 7.41 1.55 7.55
C LEU A 127 8.29 1.12 8.74
N ILE A 128 9.30 0.27 8.48
CA ILE A 128 10.30 -0.12 9.48
C ILE A 128 11.00 1.12 10.05
N ASN A 129 11.49 2.00 9.20
CA ASN A 129 12.21 3.19 9.61
C ASN A 129 11.33 4.15 10.42
N LEU A 130 10.07 4.35 10.00
CA LEU A 130 9.12 5.18 10.72
C LEU A 130 8.85 4.64 12.13
N LEU A 131 8.56 3.34 12.27
CA LEU A 131 8.28 2.72 13.56
C LEU A 131 9.53 2.67 14.45
N ASN A 132 10.70 2.34 13.88
CA ASN A 132 11.96 2.36 14.60
C ASN A 132 12.26 3.74 15.20
N SER A 133 12.05 4.82 14.43
CA SER A 133 12.28 6.18 14.94
C SER A 133 11.42 6.49 16.15
N LEU A 134 10.13 6.12 16.13
CA LEU A 134 9.21 6.33 17.25
C LEU A 134 9.58 5.47 18.47
N LEU A 135 10.03 4.25 18.27
CA LEU A 135 10.46 3.36 19.36
C LEU A 135 11.77 3.83 19.99
N VAL A 136 12.68 4.41 19.24
CA VAL A 136 13.90 5.05 19.76
C VAL A 136 13.55 6.27 20.63
N GLU A 137 12.56 7.08 20.25
CA GLU A 137 12.05 8.18 21.06
C GLU A 137 11.44 7.71 22.39
N LEU A 138 11.07 6.42 22.51
CA LEU A 138 10.61 5.76 23.74
C LEU A 138 11.74 5.11 24.56
N ASP A 139 13.01 5.45 24.28
CA ASP A 139 14.20 4.88 24.93
C ASP A 139 14.38 3.36 24.72
N ILE A 140 13.77 2.77 23.69
CA ILE A 140 13.95 1.35 23.36
C ILE A 140 15.29 1.18 22.63
N LYS A 141 16.25 0.52 23.31
CA LYS A 141 17.65 0.38 22.81
C LYS A 141 17.77 -0.44 21.54
N ASP A 142 16.97 -1.49 21.38
CA ASP A 142 16.89 -2.32 20.17
C ASP A 142 15.43 -2.38 19.70
N PRO A 143 15.01 -1.44 18.84
CA PRO A 143 13.63 -1.36 18.40
C PRO A 143 13.25 -2.43 17.36
N THR A 144 14.23 -3.03 16.68
CA THR A 144 14.01 -3.90 15.53
C THR A 144 13.07 -5.08 15.81
N PRO A 145 13.23 -5.88 16.89
CA PRO A 145 12.31 -6.98 17.16
C PRO A 145 10.87 -6.51 17.40
N LEU A 146 10.69 -5.41 18.14
CA LEU A 146 9.36 -4.85 18.41
C LEU A 146 8.73 -4.28 17.15
N THR A 147 9.51 -3.61 16.31
CA THR A 147 9.05 -3.13 15.00
C THR A 147 8.51 -4.27 14.15
N HIS A 148 9.20 -5.40 14.08
CA HIS A 148 8.70 -6.55 13.32
C HIS A 148 7.42 -7.14 13.91
N ILE A 149 7.25 -7.14 15.24
CA ILE A 149 6.00 -7.55 15.88
C ILE A 149 4.87 -6.60 15.49
N ILE A 150 5.09 -5.29 15.57
CA ILE A 150 4.11 -4.27 15.18
C ILE A 150 3.68 -4.44 13.73
N ILE A 151 4.62 -4.61 12.81
CA ILE A 151 4.32 -4.84 11.40
C ILE A 151 3.53 -6.14 11.20
N SER A 152 3.88 -7.20 11.93
CA SER A 152 3.14 -8.47 11.86
C SER A 152 1.69 -8.33 12.32
N ILE A 153 1.43 -7.49 13.33
CA ILE A 153 0.07 -7.17 13.78
C ILE A 153 -0.68 -6.39 12.70
N ILE A 154 -0.06 -5.36 12.11
CA ILE A 154 -0.64 -4.58 10.99
C ILE A 154 -0.97 -5.51 9.82
N ASP A 155 -0.06 -6.42 9.50
CA ASP A 155 -0.26 -7.41 8.45
C ASP A 155 -1.41 -8.37 8.74
N GLY A 156 -1.57 -8.79 10.00
CA GLY A 156 -2.71 -9.57 10.49
C GLY A 156 -4.02 -8.81 10.28
N ILE A 157 -4.11 -7.56 10.72
CA ILE A 157 -5.29 -6.69 10.53
C ILE A 157 -5.68 -6.60 9.06
N ILE A 158 -4.71 -6.42 8.16
CA ILE A 158 -4.96 -6.34 6.71
C ILE A 158 -5.50 -7.67 6.16
N ILE A 159 -4.95 -8.79 6.60
CA ILE A 159 -5.38 -10.13 6.15
C ILE A 159 -6.77 -10.44 6.69
N ASP A 160 -6.99 -10.26 7.99
CA ASP A 160 -8.28 -10.54 8.63
C ASP A 160 -9.39 -9.69 8.00
N GLY A 161 -9.16 -8.39 7.82
CA GLY A 161 -10.12 -7.52 7.16
C GLY A 161 -10.34 -7.82 5.67
N THR A 162 -9.42 -8.56 5.02
CA THR A 162 -9.62 -9.06 3.65
C THR A 162 -10.54 -10.29 3.64
N ILE A 163 -10.52 -11.09 4.73
CA ILE A 163 -11.36 -12.28 4.90
C ILE A 163 -12.75 -11.85 5.38
N ASP A 164 -12.79 -11.11 6.49
CA ASP A 164 -14.02 -10.62 7.10
C ASP A 164 -13.70 -9.38 7.96
N LYS A 165 -14.31 -8.25 7.64
CA LYS A 165 -14.11 -6.98 8.37
C LYS A 165 -14.56 -7.08 9.84
N ASP A 166 -15.49 -7.96 10.15
CA ASP A 166 -15.95 -8.22 11.52
C ASP A 166 -14.84 -8.77 12.44
N LEU A 167 -13.81 -9.42 11.89
CA LEU A 167 -12.67 -9.93 12.65
C LEU A 167 -11.80 -8.86 13.29
N ILE A 168 -11.86 -7.64 12.76
CA ILE A 168 -11.07 -6.49 13.26
C ILE A 168 -11.90 -5.45 14.01
N ASP A 169 -13.19 -5.71 14.21
CA ASP A 169 -14.08 -4.81 14.97
C ASP A 169 -13.85 -5.03 16.48
N PRO A 170 -13.27 -4.03 17.20
CA PRO A 170 -12.99 -4.18 18.63
C PRO A 170 -14.25 -4.22 19.51
N SER A 171 -15.44 -3.99 18.93
CA SER A 171 -16.72 -4.08 19.65
C SER A 171 -17.34 -5.47 19.63
N LYS A 172 -16.74 -6.40 18.89
CA LYS A 172 -17.15 -7.79 18.79
C LYS A 172 -16.14 -8.72 19.42
#